data_ec4aa0677b4213ec8687ab8d4de6f05b
#
_entry.id   ec4aa0677b4213ec8687ab8d4de6f05b
#
_cell.length_a   1.000
_cell.length_b   1.000
_cell.length_c   1.000
_cell.angle_alpha   90.00
_cell.angle_beta   90.00
_cell.angle_gamma   90.00
#
_symmetry.space_group_name_H-M   'P 1'
#
loop_
_entity.id
_entity.type
_entity.pdbx_description
1 polymer ?
#
loop_
_entity_poly.entity_id
_entity_poly.type
_entity_poly.pdbx_seq_one_letter_code
_entity_poly.pdbx_strand_id
1 'polypeptide(L)'
;MTAETLKENRTVSEEPRRFGKNNRIEILDFLRGLAMVYVLLYHLLYDIDTFLAIDVPFLYGRPFEFVHSVFLFLLFIVSGICTSFSRSIIKRGAEIFFIGSGLTVITDIFMPDYVIAFGVLSFFGTMMMLCGVFGSLFEKMSISASAAAAVICLLLYAMLYRFDNGGVINLFFTKITVDLPSDRLYLYPLGIKFNGFESADYFPVIPNGFIFLAGAFLSKIVSERRLPKFFYSKIRLPVINFLGRYSLIVYIVHQPILLAAVLLFKGLFLWKT
;
A
#
# COMPACT_ATOMS: atom_id res chain seq x y z
N MET A 1 -4.56 -9.61 -62.39
CA MET A 1 -4.40 -9.78 -60.93
C MET A 1 -3.90 -8.48 -60.38
N THR A 2 -4.85 -7.67 -59.92
CA THR A 2 -4.72 -6.25 -59.70
C THR A 2 -4.21 -5.93 -58.31
N ALA A 3 -3.45 -4.84 -58.20
CA ALA A 3 -2.75 -4.34 -56.99
C ALA A 3 -3.67 -4.00 -55.79
N GLU A 4 -4.94 -4.35 -55.84
CA GLU A 4 -5.93 -4.09 -54.75
C GLU A 4 -6.00 -5.20 -53.73
N THR A 5 -5.52 -6.40 -53.99
CA THR A 5 -5.55 -7.54 -53.05
C THR A 5 -4.40 -7.59 -52.04
N LEU A 6 -3.45 -6.63 -52.09
CA LEU A 6 -2.31 -6.53 -51.18
C LEU A 6 -2.46 -5.48 -50.08
N LYS A 7 -3.59 -4.81 -49.95
CA LYS A 7 -3.86 -3.77 -48.94
C LYS A 7 -4.66 -4.25 -47.73
N GLU A 8 -5.16 -5.47 -47.72
CA GLU A 8 -6.08 -5.96 -46.68
C GLU A 8 -5.41 -6.80 -45.56
N ASN A 9 -4.10 -6.93 -45.59
CA ASN A 9 -3.33 -7.56 -44.50
C ASN A 9 -2.43 -6.57 -43.76
N ARG A 10 -2.93 -5.33 -43.50
CA ARG A 10 -2.36 -4.52 -42.43
C ARG A 10 -2.84 -5.09 -41.11
N THR A 11 -1.97 -5.84 -40.48
CA THR A 11 -1.95 -6.15 -39.06
C THR A 11 -2.72 -5.10 -38.27
N VAL A 12 -3.88 -5.52 -37.75
CA VAL A 12 -4.53 -4.83 -36.63
C VAL A 12 -3.53 -4.92 -35.48
N SER A 13 -2.66 -3.94 -35.37
CA SER A 13 -1.93 -3.70 -34.13
C SER A 13 -3.00 -3.45 -33.07
N GLU A 14 -3.22 -4.43 -32.20
CA GLU A 14 -4.05 -4.25 -31.01
C GLU A 14 -3.42 -3.11 -30.22
N GLU A 15 -3.93 -1.90 -30.43
CA GLU A 15 -3.63 -0.81 -29.51
C GLU A 15 -3.99 -1.28 -28.10
N PRO A 16 -3.10 -1.13 -27.13
CA PRO A 16 -3.42 -1.49 -25.74
C PRO A 16 -4.65 -0.69 -25.36
N ARG A 17 -5.72 -1.39 -24.98
CA ARG A 17 -7.03 -0.80 -24.64
C ARG A 17 -6.83 0.31 -23.62
N ARG A 18 -6.75 1.54 -24.07
CA ARG A 18 -6.69 2.72 -23.23
C ARG A 18 -8.00 2.81 -22.46
N PHE A 19 -7.96 2.48 -21.18
CA PHE A 19 -9.08 2.74 -20.28
C PHE A 19 -9.40 4.23 -20.30
N GLY A 20 -10.46 4.60 -21.02
CA GLY A 20 -10.96 5.97 -21.06
C GLY A 20 -11.45 6.39 -19.67
N LYS A 21 -11.59 7.71 -19.46
CA LYS A 21 -12.07 8.35 -18.23
C LYS A 21 -13.38 7.75 -17.67
N ASN A 22 -14.16 7.04 -18.50
CA ASN A 22 -15.45 6.44 -18.19
C ASN A 22 -15.39 5.01 -17.58
N ASN A 23 -14.22 4.38 -17.44
CA ASN A 23 -14.11 3.00 -16.92
C ASN A 23 -13.58 2.93 -15.50
N ARG A 24 -13.70 4.01 -14.72
CA ARG A 24 -13.27 4.06 -13.34
C ARG A 24 -14.15 3.17 -12.47
N ILE A 25 -13.55 2.35 -11.63
CA ILE A 25 -14.24 1.42 -10.73
C ILE A 25 -14.39 2.13 -9.38
N GLU A 26 -15.58 2.70 -9.14
CA GLU A 26 -15.85 3.56 -7.97
C GLU A 26 -15.67 2.83 -6.63
N ILE A 27 -15.91 1.52 -6.59
CA ILE A 27 -15.70 0.74 -5.36
C ILE A 27 -14.23 0.72 -4.93
N LEU A 28 -13.26 0.77 -5.85
CA LEU A 28 -11.84 0.84 -5.49
C LEU A 28 -11.49 2.18 -4.85
N ASP A 29 -12.09 3.28 -5.35
CA ASP A 29 -11.94 4.59 -4.74
C ASP A 29 -12.60 4.61 -3.34
N PHE A 30 -13.78 4.02 -3.21
CA PHE A 30 -14.49 3.89 -1.94
C PHE A 30 -13.66 3.10 -0.91
N LEU A 31 -13.15 1.93 -1.28
CA LEU A 31 -12.35 1.09 -0.38
C LEU A 31 -11.05 1.79 0.06
N ARG A 32 -10.37 2.49 -0.86
CA ARG A 32 -9.21 3.32 -0.50
C ARG A 32 -9.59 4.48 0.40
N GLY A 33 -10.73 5.12 0.12
CA GLY A 33 -11.25 6.20 0.96
C GLY A 33 -11.57 5.73 2.36
N LEU A 34 -12.17 4.55 2.50
CA LEU A 34 -12.45 3.94 3.80
C LEU A 34 -11.17 3.65 4.57
N ALA A 35 -10.15 3.09 3.90
CA ALA A 35 -8.84 2.88 4.49
C ALA A 35 -8.19 4.20 4.92
N MET A 36 -8.34 5.28 4.12
CA MET A 36 -7.82 6.61 4.48
C MET A 36 -8.52 7.22 5.69
N VAL A 37 -9.84 7.07 5.81
CA VAL A 37 -10.57 7.49 7.02
C VAL A 37 -10.00 6.80 8.25
N TYR A 38 -9.77 5.49 8.15
CA TYR A 38 -9.15 4.73 9.23
C TYR A 38 -7.74 5.26 9.57
N VAL A 39 -6.88 5.47 8.57
CA VAL A 39 -5.52 6.00 8.75
C VAL A 39 -5.54 7.35 9.47
N LEU A 40 -6.43 8.27 9.05
CA LEU A 40 -6.59 9.58 9.71
C LEU A 40 -6.98 9.44 11.17
N LEU A 41 -7.94 8.58 11.48
CA LEU A 41 -8.39 8.33 12.86
C LEU A 41 -7.30 7.68 13.71
N TYR A 42 -6.57 6.70 13.14
CA TYR A 42 -5.46 6.04 13.81
C TYR A 42 -4.38 7.05 14.22
N HIS A 43 -3.90 7.85 13.26
CA HIS A 43 -2.85 8.83 13.53
C HIS A 43 -3.30 9.94 14.48
N LEU A 44 -4.55 10.40 14.38
CA LEU A 44 -5.09 11.36 15.34
C LEU A 44 -5.08 10.81 16.78
N LEU A 45 -5.53 9.57 16.97
CA LEU A 45 -5.55 8.94 18.28
C LEU A 45 -4.13 8.69 18.81
N TYR A 46 -3.22 8.27 17.92
CA TYR A 46 -1.81 8.09 18.24
C TYR A 46 -1.14 9.41 18.66
N ASP A 47 -1.40 10.50 17.94
CA ASP A 47 -0.86 11.81 18.26
C ASP A 47 -1.42 12.36 19.60
N ILE A 48 -2.70 12.10 19.91
CA ILE A 48 -3.30 12.43 21.20
C ILE A 48 -2.61 11.68 22.34
N ASP A 49 -2.43 10.38 22.19
CA ASP A 49 -1.76 9.53 23.18
C ASP A 49 -0.31 10.01 23.42
N THR A 50 0.43 10.20 22.32
CA THR A 50 1.86 10.49 22.36
C THR A 50 2.17 11.94 22.78
N PHE A 51 1.51 12.93 22.19
CA PHE A 51 1.87 14.35 22.35
C PHE A 51 1.06 15.09 23.40
N LEU A 52 -0.17 14.66 23.68
CA LEU A 52 -0.97 15.23 24.78
C LEU A 52 -0.82 14.44 26.08
N ALA A 53 -0.16 13.30 26.07
CA ALA A 53 -0.07 12.37 27.19
C ALA A 53 -1.44 11.98 27.77
N ILE A 54 -2.44 11.85 26.89
CA ILE A 54 -3.77 11.37 27.22
C ILE A 54 -3.81 9.88 26.88
N ASP A 55 -3.80 9.03 27.88
CA ASP A 55 -3.81 7.58 27.70
C ASP A 55 -4.98 7.09 26.85
N VAL A 56 -4.67 6.40 25.75
CA VAL A 56 -5.63 5.77 24.84
C VAL A 56 -5.39 4.25 24.80
N PRO A 57 -5.67 3.53 25.90
CA PRO A 57 -5.21 2.15 26.09
C PRO A 57 -5.80 1.16 25.08
N PHE A 58 -6.93 1.44 24.46
CA PHE A 58 -7.53 0.57 23.47
C PHE A 58 -6.69 0.47 22.18
N LEU A 59 -5.80 1.45 21.87
CA LEU A 59 -4.90 1.41 20.72
C LEU A 59 -3.94 0.23 20.76
N TYR A 60 -3.58 -0.22 21.97
CA TYR A 60 -2.62 -1.31 22.20
C TYR A 60 -3.31 -2.65 22.48
N GLY A 61 -4.63 -2.68 22.34
CA GLY A 61 -5.43 -3.88 22.56
C GLY A 61 -5.50 -4.78 21.31
N ARG A 62 -5.54 -6.11 21.51
CA ARG A 62 -5.67 -7.09 20.41
C ARG A 62 -6.83 -6.82 19.44
N PRO A 63 -8.02 -6.36 19.85
CA PRO A 63 -9.11 -6.06 18.92
C PRO A 63 -8.73 -4.91 17.97
N PHE A 64 -8.03 -3.90 18.49
CA PHE A 64 -7.60 -2.77 17.67
C PHE A 64 -6.47 -3.14 16.71
N GLU A 65 -5.50 -3.94 17.14
CA GLU A 65 -4.45 -4.50 16.28
C GLU A 65 -5.05 -5.30 15.11
N PHE A 66 -6.10 -6.08 15.38
CA PHE A 66 -6.80 -6.83 14.33
C PHE A 66 -7.45 -5.88 13.32
N VAL A 67 -8.18 -4.87 13.78
CA VAL A 67 -8.82 -3.85 12.92
C VAL A 67 -7.75 -3.12 12.10
N HIS A 68 -6.65 -2.73 12.73
CA HIS A 68 -5.51 -2.09 12.06
C HIS A 68 -4.96 -2.96 10.92
N SER A 69 -4.72 -4.23 11.20
CA SER A 69 -4.24 -5.19 10.21
C SER A 69 -5.20 -5.38 9.04
N VAL A 70 -6.53 -5.38 9.30
CA VAL A 70 -7.55 -5.47 8.25
C VAL A 70 -7.52 -4.25 7.33
N PHE A 71 -7.40 -3.03 7.87
CA PHE A 71 -7.35 -1.81 7.07
C PHE A 71 -6.04 -1.67 6.29
N LEU A 72 -4.90 -2.08 6.85
CA LEU A 72 -3.63 -2.14 6.12
C LEU A 72 -3.69 -3.17 4.99
N PHE A 73 -4.23 -4.35 5.25
CA PHE A 73 -4.45 -5.36 4.22
C PHE A 73 -5.31 -4.81 3.09
N LEU A 74 -6.43 -4.15 3.42
CA LEU A 74 -7.31 -3.50 2.44
C LEU A 74 -6.57 -2.46 1.63
N LEU A 75 -5.79 -1.60 2.28
CA LEU A 75 -5.02 -0.54 1.63
C LEU A 75 -4.00 -1.12 0.63
N PHE A 76 -3.28 -2.17 1.02
CA PHE A 76 -2.24 -2.77 0.19
C PHE A 76 -2.83 -3.53 -1.00
N ILE A 77 -3.85 -4.37 -0.79
CA ILE A 77 -4.46 -5.15 -1.87
C ILE A 77 -5.16 -4.26 -2.90
N VAL A 78 -5.89 -3.23 -2.45
CA VAL A 78 -6.56 -2.28 -3.35
C VAL A 78 -5.54 -1.44 -4.11
N SER A 79 -4.44 -1.04 -3.46
CA SER A 79 -3.34 -0.33 -4.12
C SER A 79 -2.68 -1.20 -5.19
N GLY A 80 -2.46 -2.48 -4.92
CA GLY A 80 -1.98 -3.46 -5.89
C GLY A 80 -2.92 -3.60 -7.09
N ILE A 81 -4.24 -3.73 -6.87
CA ILE A 81 -5.24 -3.77 -7.96
C ILE A 81 -5.14 -2.52 -8.83
N CYS A 82 -4.94 -1.36 -8.22
CA CYS A 82 -4.91 -0.09 -8.93
C CYS A 82 -3.68 0.14 -9.79
N THR A 83 -2.61 -0.64 -9.63
CA THR A 83 -1.37 -0.50 -10.43
C THR A 83 -1.62 -0.68 -11.91
N SER A 84 -2.46 -1.64 -12.31
CA SER A 84 -2.81 -1.90 -13.72
C SER A 84 -3.54 -0.77 -14.42
N PHE A 85 -4.15 0.15 -13.65
CA PHE A 85 -4.84 1.31 -14.20
C PHE A 85 -3.92 2.54 -14.35
N SER A 86 -2.64 2.41 -14.00
CA SER A 86 -1.66 3.49 -14.09
C SER A 86 -0.95 3.49 -15.44
N ARG A 87 -0.92 4.64 -16.13
CA ARG A 87 -0.24 4.78 -17.44
C ARG A 87 1.29 4.80 -17.35
N SER A 88 1.85 5.22 -16.22
CA SER A 88 3.29 5.40 -16.01
C SER A 88 3.65 4.91 -14.62
N ILE A 89 3.48 3.60 -14.40
CA ILE A 89 3.60 3.00 -13.07
C ILE A 89 5.00 3.18 -12.48
N ILE A 90 6.07 3.00 -13.28
CA ILE A 90 7.46 3.13 -12.81
C ILE A 90 7.74 4.58 -12.41
N LYS A 91 7.38 5.57 -13.27
CA LYS A 91 7.61 6.98 -12.98
C LYS A 91 6.88 7.41 -11.69
N ARG A 92 5.60 7.04 -11.55
CA ARG A 92 4.83 7.33 -10.34
C ARG A 92 5.38 6.61 -9.11
N GLY A 93 5.83 5.35 -9.28
CA GLY A 93 6.48 4.59 -8.22
C GLY A 93 7.74 5.30 -7.73
N ALA A 94 8.58 5.78 -8.66
CA ALA A 94 9.78 6.54 -8.33
C ALA A 94 9.44 7.87 -7.63
N GLU A 95 8.46 8.63 -8.13
CA GLU A 95 8.00 9.87 -7.49
C GLU A 95 7.56 9.62 -6.04
N ILE A 96 6.74 8.59 -5.80
CA ILE A 96 6.26 8.22 -4.46
C ILE A 96 7.41 7.75 -3.57
N PHE A 97 8.34 6.96 -4.12
CA PHE A 97 9.52 6.50 -3.39
C PHE A 97 10.40 7.67 -2.93
N PHE A 98 10.68 8.63 -3.82
CA PHE A 98 11.46 9.81 -3.46
C PHE A 98 10.77 10.70 -2.43
N ILE A 99 9.44 10.84 -2.50
CA ILE A 99 8.67 11.54 -1.46
C ILE A 99 8.81 10.79 -0.11
N GLY A 100 8.67 9.46 -0.10
CA GLY A 100 8.84 8.65 1.09
C GLY A 100 10.25 8.75 1.68
N SER A 101 11.28 8.70 0.83
CA SER A 101 12.68 8.88 1.25
C SER A 101 12.93 10.30 1.80
N GLY A 102 12.33 11.33 1.19
CA GLY A 102 12.38 12.69 1.71
C GLY A 102 11.74 12.80 3.09
N LEU A 103 10.63 12.08 3.33
CA LEU A 103 9.99 12.03 4.64
C LEU A 103 10.91 11.39 5.69
N THR A 104 11.63 10.31 5.33
CA THR A 104 12.65 9.70 6.19
C THR A 104 13.70 10.71 6.61
N VAL A 105 14.27 11.46 5.66
CA VAL A 105 15.28 12.50 5.94
C VAL A 105 14.72 13.62 6.82
N ILE A 106 13.50 14.08 6.53
CA ILE A 106 12.84 15.14 7.33
C ILE A 106 12.62 14.67 8.76
N THR A 107 12.08 13.46 8.95
CA THR A 107 11.83 12.94 10.30
C THR A 107 13.12 12.66 11.06
N ASP A 108 14.17 12.18 10.40
CA ASP A 108 15.49 11.96 11.00
C ASP A 108 16.12 13.26 11.53
N ILE A 109 15.98 14.37 10.78
CA ILE A 109 16.53 15.67 11.19
C ILE A 109 15.70 16.37 12.27
N PHE A 110 14.38 16.38 12.15
CA PHE A 110 13.50 17.19 12.99
C PHE A 110 12.86 16.43 14.14
N MET A 111 12.74 15.11 14.03
CA MET A 111 12.06 14.24 15.00
C MET A 111 12.80 12.88 15.13
N PRO A 112 14.05 12.86 15.61
CA PRO A 112 14.88 11.66 15.62
C PRO A 112 14.29 10.49 16.42
N ASP A 113 13.46 10.77 17.44
CA ASP A 113 12.75 9.76 18.23
C ASP A 113 11.56 9.13 17.46
N TYR A 114 11.17 9.71 16.32
CA TYR A 114 10.03 9.29 15.50
C TYR A 114 10.40 9.15 14.02
N VAL A 115 11.60 8.64 13.74
CA VAL A 115 12.07 8.43 12.37
C VAL A 115 11.15 7.48 11.61
N ILE A 116 10.77 7.87 10.39
CA ILE A 116 10.04 7.02 9.45
C ILE A 116 11.05 6.36 8.52
N ALA A 117 11.52 5.16 8.88
CA ALA A 117 12.45 4.39 8.06
C ALA A 117 11.70 3.37 7.21
N PHE A 118 11.68 3.59 5.89
CA PHE A 118 10.93 2.77 4.92
C PHE A 118 9.42 2.68 5.24
N GLY A 119 8.80 3.84 5.40
CA GLY A 119 7.36 3.95 5.64
C GLY A 119 6.52 3.52 4.43
N VAL A 120 5.19 3.62 4.56
CA VAL A 120 4.24 3.14 3.55
C VAL A 120 4.43 3.76 2.17
N LEU A 121 4.91 5.02 2.05
CA LEU A 121 5.18 5.65 0.75
C LEU A 121 6.39 5.01 0.06
N SER A 122 7.50 4.77 0.79
CA SER A 122 8.68 4.07 0.26
C SER A 122 8.32 2.65 -0.17
N PHE A 123 7.50 1.96 0.62
CA PHE A 123 6.96 0.66 0.29
C PHE A 123 6.11 0.69 -1.00
N PHE A 124 5.11 1.59 -1.11
CA PHE A 124 4.29 1.69 -2.33
C PHE A 124 5.10 2.06 -3.55
N GLY A 125 6.02 3.01 -3.43
CA GLY A 125 6.92 3.40 -4.52
C GLY A 125 7.71 2.21 -5.04
N THR A 126 8.33 1.44 -4.14
CA THR A 126 9.08 0.23 -4.46
C THR A 126 8.21 -0.83 -5.14
N MET A 127 7.03 -1.12 -4.58
CA MET A 127 6.12 -2.13 -5.12
C MET A 127 5.57 -1.73 -6.49
N MET A 128 5.26 -0.45 -6.70
CA MET A 128 4.83 0.06 -8.01
C MET A 128 5.95 -0.06 -9.05
N MET A 129 7.19 0.26 -8.72
CA MET A 129 8.32 0.08 -9.62
C MET A 129 8.51 -1.40 -9.98
N LEU A 130 8.48 -2.29 -9.00
CA LEU A 130 8.55 -3.74 -9.23
C LEU A 130 7.42 -4.23 -10.15
N CYS A 131 6.17 -3.84 -9.88
CA CYS A 131 5.05 -4.18 -10.75
C CYS A 131 5.20 -3.60 -12.17
N GLY A 132 5.83 -2.43 -12.32
CA GLY A 132 6.10 -1.83 -13.61
C GLY A 132 7.16 -2.59 -14.42
N VAL A 133 8.21 -3.06 -13.76
CA VAL A 133 9.26 -3.90 -14.39
C VAL A 133 8.69 -5.23 -14.87
N PHE A 134 7.84 -5.86 -14.06
CA PHE A 134 7.21 -7.14 -14.38
C PHE A 134 5.86 -7.02 -15.11
N GLY A 135 5.46 -5.82 -15.54
CA GLY A 135 4.16 -5.53 -16.15
C GLY A 135 3.82 -6.44 -17.34
N SER A 136 4.78 -6.70 -18.23
CA SER A 136 4.60 -7.61 -19.37
C SER A 136 4.29 -9.05 -18.97
N LEU A 137 4.76 -9.50 -17.81
CA LEU A 137 4.43 -10.81 -17.25
C LEU A 137 2.95 -10.87 -16.84
N PHE A 138 2.48 -9.85 -16.10
CA PHE A 138 1.08 -9.77 -15.67
C PHE A 138 0.11 -9.75 -16.87
N GLU A 139 0.45 -9.04 -17.95
CA GLU A 139 -0.38 -8.95 -19.16
C GLU A 139 -0.52 -10.30 -19.87
N LYS A 140 0.55 -11.08 -19.94
CA LYS A 140 0.58 -12.38 -20.64
C LYS A 140 -0.09 -13.52 -19.86
N MET A 141 -0.29 -13.40 -18.56
CA MET A 141 -0.88 -14.45 -17.74
C MET A 141 -2.37 -14.66 -18.08
N SER A 142 -2.84 -15.91 -18.03
CA SER A 142 -4.28 -16.22 -18.09
C SER A 142 -4.99 -15.78 -16.79
N ILE A 143 -6.31 -15.66 -16.81
CA ILE A 143 -7.11 -15.33 -15.61
C ILE A 143 -6.88 -16.35 -14.50
N SER A 144 -6.90 -17.64 -14.84
CA SER A 144 -6.67 -18.72 -13.87
C SER A 144 -5.27 -18.69 -13.28
N ALA A 145 -4.23 -18.41 -14.11
CA ALA A 145 -2.87 -18.24 -13.62
C ALA A 145 -2.74 -17.02 -12.70
N SER A 146 -3.39 -15.90 -13.03
CA SER A 146 -3.41 -14.70 -12.18
C SER A 146 -4.12 -14.97 -10.85
N ALA A 147 -5.25 -15.68 -10.86
CA ALA A 147 -5.95 -16.07 -9.64
C ALA A 147 -5.08 -16.99 -8.77
N ALA A 148 -4.45 -18.00 -9.35
CA ALA A 148 -3.53 -18.91 -8.65
C ALA A 148 -2.35 -18.14 -8.04
N ALA A 149 -1.73 -17.22 -8.80
CA ALA A 149 -0.63 -16.39 -8.31
C ALA A 149 -1.07 -15.49 -7.14
N ALA A 150 -2.27 -14.91 -7.20
CA ALA A 150 -2.81 -14.13 -6.09
C ALA A 150 -2.98 -14.98 -4.82
N VAL A 151 -3.52 -16.20 -4.95
CA VAL A 151 -3.65 -17.13 -3.82
C VAL A 151 -2.28 -17.52 -3.27
N ILE A 152 -1.31 -17.83 -4.11
CA ILE A 152 0.06 -18.14 -3.69
C ILE A 152 0.66 -16.97 -2.91
N CYS A 153 0.50 -15.74 -3.39
CA CYS A 153 0.96 -14.55 -2.67
C CYS A 153 0.31 -14.42 -1.29
N LEU A 154 -0.99 -14.64 -1.17
CA LEU A 154 -1.68 -14.60 0.13
C LEU A 154 -1.20 -15.70 1.08
N LEU A 155 -0.93 -16.90 0.57
CA LEU A 155 -0.33 -17.98 1.37
C LEU A 155 1.09 -17.63 1.83
N LEU A 156 1.92 -17.05 0.95
CA LEU A 156 3.25 -16.57 1.30
C LEU A 156 3.19 -15.45 2.37
N TYR A 157 2.24 -14.52 2.26
CA TYR A 157 2.00 -13.55 3.31
C TYR A 157 1.66 -14.22 4.64
N ALA A 158 0.72 -15.16 4.65
CA ALA A 158 0.32 -15.88 5.86
C ALA A 158 1.49 -16.67 6.49
N MET A 159 2.40 -17.20 5.66
CA MET A 159 3.60 -17.88 6.14
C MET A 159 4.63 -16.91 6.72
N LEU A 160 4.76 -15.73 6.12
CA LEU A 160 5.86 -14.79 6.40
C LEU A 160 5.43 -13.57 7.21
N TYR A 161 4.17 -13.48 7.69
CA TYR A 161 3.63 -12.26 8.32
C TYR A 161 4.38 -11.80 9.58
N ARG A 162 5.20 -12.66 10.18
CA ARG A 162 6.10 -12.37 11.32
C ARG A 162 7.58 -12.43 10.97
N PHE A 163 7.91 -12.47 9.69
CA PHE A 163 9.29 -12.59 9.24
C PHE A 163 10.16 -11.40 9.70
N ASP A 164 9.62 -10.19 9.63
CA ASP A 164 10.29 -8.96 10.07
C ASP A 164 10.45 -8.85 11.59
N ASN A 165 9.81 -9.73 12.37
CA ASN A 165 9.90 -9.84 13.81
C ASN A 165 10.70 -11.11 14.22
N GLY A 166 11.99 -11.14 13.86
CA GLY A 166 12.90 -12.20 14.26
C GLY A 166 12.97 -13.42 13.34
N GLY A 167 12.70 -13.24 12.03
CA GLY A 167 12.86 -14.29 11.02
C GLY A 167 11.89 -15.47 11.16
N VAL A 168 10.72 -15.24 11.75
CA VAL A 168 9.75 -16.33 12.00
C VAL A 168 8.97 -16.67 10.72
N ILE A 169 9.06 -17.93 10.29
CA ILE A 169 8.30 -18.51 9.19
C ILE A 169 7.26 -19.47 9.76
N ASN A 170 5.98 -19.22 9.46
CA ASN A 170 4.87 -20.08 9.90
C ASN A 170 4.54 -21.10 8.81
N LEU A 171 4.74 -22.39 9.08
CA LEU A 171 4.41 -23.49 8.18
C LEU A 171 3.12 -24.19 8.62
N PHE A 172 2.04 -23.44 8.85
CA PHE A 172 0.72 -23.92 9.31
C PHE A 172 0.73 -24.82 10.56
N PHE A 173 1.57 -25.86 10.59
CA PHE A 173 1.68 -26.82 11.69
C PHE A 173 2.91 -26.62 12.57
N THR A 174 3.92 -25.84 12.10
CA THR A 174 5.16 -25.58 12.82
C THR A 174 5.68 -24.19 12.51
N LYS A 175 6.59 -23.71 13.34
CA LYS A 175 7.27 -22.44 13.14
C LYS A 175 8.76 -22.72 13.02
N ILE A 176 9.38 -22.11 12.04
CA ILE A 176 10.82 -22.12 11.85
C ILE A 176 11.32 -20.70 12.09
N THR A 177 12.32 -20.55 12.93
CA THR A 177 13.02 -19.28 13.11
C THR A 177 14.33 -19.34 12.34
N VAL A 178 14.58 -18.36 11.50
CA VAL A 178 15.81 -18.21 10.73
C VAL A 178 16.61 -17.08 11.34
N ASP A 179 17.87 -17.33 11.67
CA ASP A 179 18.78 -16.29 12.13
C ASP A 179 19.05 -15.32 10.98
N LEU A 180 18.60 -14.08 11.16
CA LEU A 180 18.77 -13.02 10.17
C LEU A 180 20.05 -12.22 10.48
N PRO A 181 20.78 -11.78 9.42
CA PRO A 181 21.99 -10.98 9.60
C PRO A 181 21.62 -9.58 10.12
N SER A 182 21.78 -9.37 11.41
CA SER A 182 21.49 -8.09 12.10
C SER A 182 22.61 -7.04 11.96
N ASP A 183 23.68 -7.36 11.25
CA ASP A 183 24.82 -6.47 10.95
C ASP A 183 24.64 -5.72 9.61
N ARG A 184 23.60 -6.02 8.85
CA ARG A 184 23.40 -5.54 7.48
C ARG A 184 22.39 -4.39 7.40
N LEU A 185 22.88 -3.17 7.54
CA LEU A 185 22.05 -1.95 7.52
C LEU A 185 21.13 -1.83 6.28
N TYR A 186 21.58 -2.29 5.11
CA TYR A 186 20.86 -2.12 3.85
C TYR A 186 19.73 -3.14 3.61
N LEU A 187 19.53 -4.12 4.50
CA LEU A 187 18.51 -5.15 4.34
C LEU A 187 17.18 -4.82 5.01
N TYR A 188 17.10 -3.72 5.80
CA TYR A 188 15.85 -3.36 6.46
C TYR A 188 14.66 -3.15 5.49
N PRO A 189 14.80 -2.67 4.25
CA PRO A 189 13.65 -2.58 3.34
C PRO A 189 13.04 -3.93 3.00
N LEU A 190 13.82 -5.02 3.13
CA LEU A 190 13.34 -6.39 2.90
C LEU A 190 12.73 -7.05 4.13
N GLY A 191 12.76 -6.40 5.31
CA GLY A 191 12.24 -6.97 6.56
C GLY A 191 13.31 -7.54 7.49
N ILE A 192 14.59 -7.34 7.19
CA ILE A 192 15.71 -7.77 8.01
C ILE A 192 16.24 -6.56 8.79
N LYS A 193 15.78 -6.43 10.02
CA LYS A 193 16.12 -5.30 10.90
C LYS A 193 17.56 -5.45 11.41
N PHE A 194 18.30 -4.36 11.45
CA PHE A 194 19.62 -4.33 12.11
C PHE A 194 19.48 -4.01 13.61
N ASN A 195 20.53 -4.25 14.37
CA ASN A 195 20.53 -4.00 15.82
C ASN A 195 20.25 -2.51 16.10
N GLY A 196 19.27 -2.25 16.96
CA GLY A 196 18.85 -0.88 17.29
C GLY A 196 17.94 -0.22 16.24
N PHE A 197 17.39 -0.98 15.28
CA PHE A 197 16.44 -0.44 14.31
C PHE A 197 15.11 -0.10 14.99
N GLU A 198 14.76 1.17 14.95
CA GLU A 198 13.47 1.72 15.36
C GLU A 198 12.88 2.57 14.26
N SER A 199 11.56 2.54 14.09
CA SER A 199 10.85 3.35 13.12
C SER A 199 9.41 3.54 13.56
N ALA A 200 8.91 4.77 13.48
CA ALA A 200 7.54 5.11 13.80
C ALA A 200 6.53 4.58 12.76
N ASP A 201 6.97 4.40 11.51
CA ASP A 201 6.17 3.84 10.41
C ASP A 201 7.09 2.95 9.56
N TYR A 202 6.88 1.62 9.61
CA TYR A 202 7.76 0.67 8.94
C TYR A 202 6.97 -0.42 8.22
N PHE A 203 7.11 -0.45 6.90
CA PHE A 203 6.45 -1.43 6.03
C PHE A 203 7.44 -2.11 5.09
N PRO A 204 8.12 -3.17 5.56
CA PRO A 204 9.07 -3.89 4.72
C PRO A 204 8.38 -4.59 3.54
N VAL A 205 9.17 -4.82 2.47
CA VAL A 205 8.69 -5.55 1.29
C VAL A 205 8.26 -6.96 1.66
N ILE A 206 8.98 -7.63 2.54
CA ILE A 206 8.57 -8.92 3.12
C ILE A 206 8.06 -8.66 4.55
N PRO A 207 6.82 -9.02 4.88
CA PRO A 207 5.84 -9.81 4.10
C PRO A 207 4.85 -8.99 3.26
N ASN A 208 4.77 -7.67 3.47
CA ASN A 208 3.68 -6.80 2.98
C ASN A 208 3.55 -6.77 1.45
N GLY A 209 4.67 -6.92 0.73
CA GLY A 209 4.70 -6.96 -0.73
C GLY A 209 3.88 -8.09 -1.32
N PHE A 210 3.71 -9.20 -0.60
CA PHE A 210 2.87 -10.30 -1.09
C PHE A 210 1.38 -9.92 -1.12
N ILE A 211 0.88 -9.10 -0.18
CA ILE A 211 -0.50 -8.59 -0.25
C ILE A 211 -0.66 -7.67 -1.46
N PHE A 212 0.31 -6.78 -1.65
CA PHE A 212 0.30 -5.86 -2.78
C PHE A 212 0.34 -6.60 -4.12
N LEU A 213 1.22 -7.61 -4.26
CA LEU A 213 1.32 -8.46 -5.45
C LEU A 213 0.04 -9.27 -5.68
N ALA A 214 -0.58 -9.81 -4.63
CA ALA A 214 -1.90 -10.45 -4.75
C ALA A 214 -2.91 -9.50 -5.39
N GLY A 215 -2.95 -8.23 -4.93
CA GLY A 215 -3.77 -7.19 -5.55
C GLY A 215 -3.41 -6.95 -7.02
N ALA A 216 -2.11 -6.88 -7.35
CA ALA A 216 -1.64 -6.69 -8.72
C ALA A 216 -2.06 -7.85 -9.64
N PHE A 217 -2.00 -9.09 -9.19
CA PHE A 217 -2.52 -10.23 -9.92
C PHE A 217 -4.05 -10.22 -10.06
N LEU A 218 -4.79 -9.84 -8.99
CA LEU A 218 -6.25 -9.71 -9.05
C LEU A 218 -6.72 -8.61 -10.00
N SER A 219 -5.87 -7.64 -10.32
CA SER A 219 -6.19 -6.54 -11.22
C SER A 219 -6.67 -7.00 -12.59
N LYS A 220 -6.16 -8.13 -13.11
CA LYS A 220 -6.61 -8.72 -14.38
C LYS A 220 -8.07 -9.18 -14.31
N ILE A 221 -8.46 -9.84 -13.22
CA ILE A 221 -9.83 -10.29 -12.98
C ILE A 221 -10.78 -9.09 -12.91
N VAL A 222 -10.33 -8.03 -12.22
CA VAL A 222 -11.08 -6.78 -12.06
C VAL A 222 -11.21 -6.03 -13.40
N SER A 223 -10.14 -5.94 -14.17
CA SER A 223 -10.12 -5.21 -15.46
C SER A 223 -10.97 -5.90 -16.52
N GLU A 224 -11.02 -7.23 -16.54
CA GLU A 224 -11.87 -8.02 -17.44
C GLU A 224 -13.31 -8.16 -16.96
N ARG A 225 -13.68 -7.46 -15.87
CA ARG A 225 -15.03 -7.44 -15.28
C ARG A 225 -15.58 -8.84 -14.96
N ARG A 226 -14.72 -9.72 -14.45
CA ARG A 226 -15.09 -11.10 -14.06
C ARG A 226 -15.70 -11.21 -12.65
N LEU A 227 -15.69 -10.11 -11.88
CA LEU A 227 -16.35 -10.06 -10.56
C LEU A 227 -17.86 -9.84 -10.69
N PRO A 228 -18.63 -10.16 -9.65
CA PRO A 228 -20.07 -9.92 -9.62
C PRO A 228 -20.44 -8.46 -9.90
N LYS A 229 -21.60 -8.22 -10.50
CA LYS A 229 -22.05 -6.89 -10.96
C LYS A 229 -22.05 -5.83 -9.85
N PHE A 230 -22.31 -6.21 -8.59
CA PHE A 230 -22.31 -5.26 -7.48
C PHE A 230 -20.93 -4.60 -7.26
N PHE A 231 -19.82 -5.28 -7.61
CA PHE A 231 -18.48 -4.73 -7.52
C PHE A 231 -18.24 -3.55 -8.47
N TYR A 232 -19.04 -3.44 -9.54
CA TYR A 232 -18.96 -2.37 -10.52
C TYR A 232 -20.10 -1.34 -10.37
N SER A 233 -20.90 -1.47 -9.30
CA SER A 233 -21.97 -0.53 -9.01
C SER A 233 -21.44 0.81 -8.53
N LYS A 234 -22.22 1.87 -8.73
CA LYS A 234 -21.86 3.22 -8.26
C LYS A 234 -22.14 3.35 -6.77
N ILE A 235 -21.11 3.71 -6.02
CA ILE A 235 -21.20 4.03 -4.59
C ILE A 235 -21.21 5.55 -4.45
N ARG A 236 -22.33 6.12 -3.99
CA ARG A 236 -22.51 7.58 -3.87
C ARG A 236 -22.21 8.06 -2.44
N LEU A 237 -20.95 7.93 -2.02
CA LEU A 237 -20.44 8.53 -0.79
C LEU A 237 -19.33 9.53 -1.15
N PRO A 238 -19.70 10.80 -1.46
CA PRO A 238 -18.81 11.75 -2.13
C PRO A 238 -17.53 12.02 -1.34
N VAL A 239 -17.62 12.14 -0.02
CA VAL A 239 -16.46 12.41 0.85
C VAL A 239 -15.47 11.25 0.83
N ILE A 240 -15.97 10.01 1.03
CA ILE A 240 -15.12 8.82 1.05
C ILE A 240 -14.48 8.59 -0.33
N ASN A 241 -15.26 8.73 -1.39
CA ASN A 241 -14.75 8.60 -2.76
C ASN A 241 -13.72 9.70 -3.09
N PHE A 242 -13.89 10.91 -2.57
CA PHE A 242 -12.92 11.99 -2.69
C PHE A 242 -11.59 11.62 -1.99
N LEU A 243 -11.64 11.18 -0.73
CA LEU A 243 -10.46 10.72 0.01
C LEU A 243 -9.74 9.58 -0.72
N GLY A 244 -10.48 8.60 -1.27
CA GLY A 244 -9.90 7.51 -2.05
C GLY A 244 -9.28 7.98 -3.37
N ARG A 245 -9.88 8.97 -4.02
CA ARG A 245 -9.37 9.54 -5.28
C ARG A 245 -8.04 10.26 -5.08
N TYR A 246 -7.92 11.00 -3.99
CA TYR A 246 -6.76 11.82 -3.64
C TYR A 246 -5.94 11.21 -2.51
N SER A 247 -6.05 9.90 -2.31
CA SER A 247 -5.44 9.18 -1.17
C SER A 247 -3.96 9.46 -0.99
N LEU A 248 -3.18 9.61 -2.07
CA LEU A 248 -1.76 9.95 -1.98
C LEU A 248 -1.53 11.34 -1.38
N ILE A 249 -2.27 12.35 -1.86
CA ILE A 249 -2.13 13.72 -1.34
C ILE A 249 -2.59 13.77 0.11
N VAL A 250 -3.74 13.15 0.41
CA VAL A 250 -4.27 13.05 1.78
C VAL A 250 -3.24 12.39 2.68
N TYR A 251 -2.61 11.29 2.22
CA TYR A 251 -1.58 10.59 2.99
C TYR A 251 -0.34 11.45 3.26
N ILE A 252 0.10 12.26 2.30
CA ILE A 252 1.28 13.12 2.50
C ILE A 252 1.00 14.25 3.50
N VAL A 253 -0.20 14.83 3.44
CA VAL A 253 -0.51 16.04 4.21
C VAL A 253 -1.15 15.78 5.58
N HIS A 254 -1.69 14.56 5.81
CA HIS A 254 -2.48 14.31 7.02
C HIS A 254 -1.65 14.44 8.29
N GLN A 255 -0.47 13.78 8.34
CA GLN A 255 0.33 13.77 9.56
C GLN A 255 0.86 15.16 9.95
N PRO A 256 1.43 15.99 9.04
CA PRO A 256 1.76 17.37 9.38
C PRO A 256 0.57 18.19 9.89
N ILE A 257 -0.62 17.99 9.29
CA ILE A 257 -1.83 18.73 9.70
C ILE A 257 -2.33 18.27 11.07
N LEU A 258 -2.41 16.95 11.30
CA LEU A 258 -2.86 16.39 12.57
C LEU A 258 -1.93 16.77 13.70
N LEU A 259 -0.63 16.59 13.51
CA LEU A 259 0.38 16.96 14.50
C LEU A 259 0.33 18.46 14.82
N ALA A 260 0.26 19.34 13.81
CA ALA A 260 0.12 20.77 14.03
C ALA A 260 -1.14 21.10 14.82
N ALA A 261 -2.28 20.46 14.51
CA ALA A 261 -3.54 20.68 15.25
C ALA A 261 -3.42 20.22 16.71
N VAL A 262 -2.83 19.06 16.97
CA VAL A 262 -2.63 18.51 18.32
C VAL A 262 -1.69 19.41 19.13
N LEU A 263 -0.56 19.86 18.55
CA LEU A 263 0.39 20.75 19.22
C LEU A 263 -0.19 22.14 19.50
N LEU A 264 -0.99 22.69 18.56
CA LEU A 264 -1.72 23.93 18.79
C LEU A 264 -2.73 23.80 19.95
N PHE A 265 -3.48 22.69 19.97
CA PHE A 265 -4.40 22.40 21.08
C PHE A 265 -3.66 22.33 22.41
N LYS A 266 -2.53 21.61 22.47
CA LYS A 266 -1.66 21.55 23.64
C LYS A 266 -1.22 22.93 24.11
N GLY A 267 -0.74 23.77 23.20
CA GLY A 267 -0.28 25.11 23.52
C GLY A 267 -1.39 26.06 24.02
N LEU A 268 -2.62 25.93 23.47
CA LEU A 268 -3.73 26.79 23.83
C LEU A 268 -4.42 26.39 25.14
N PHE A 269 -4.55 25.09 25.41
CA PHE A 269 -5.41 24.57 26.46
C PHE A 269 -4.64 23.86 27.60
N LEU A 270 -3.46 23.31 27.35
CA LEU A 270 -2.70 22.51 28.33
C LEU A 270 -1.43 23.25 28.83
N TRP A 271 -1.13 24.44 28.35
CA TRP A 271 0.02 25.24 28.82
C TRP A 271 -0.10 25.66 30.29
N LYS A 272 -1.26 25.53 30.93
CA LYS A 272 -1.52 25.99 32.30
C LYS A 272 -1.52 24.86 33.33
N THR A 273 -1.25 23.65 32.96
CA THR A 273 -1.06 22.50 33.87
C THR A 273 0.39 22.03 33.85
#